data_cedc1230ef315af5cab5f48601151193
#
_entry.id   cedc1230ef315af5cab5f48601151193
#
_cell.length_a   1.000
_cell.length_b   1.000
_cell.length_c   1.000
_cell.angle_alpha   90.00
_cell.angle_beta   90.00
_cell.angle_gamma   90.00
#
_symmetry.space_group_name_H-M   'P 1'
#
loop_
_entity.id
_entity.type
_entity.pdbx_description
1 polymer ?
#
loop_
_entity_poly.entity_id
_entity_poly.type
_entity_poly.pdbx_seq_one_letter_code
_entity_poly.pdbx_strand_id
1 'polypeptide(L)'
;MLYVARKNGKSTLLAGIALYCLIADGEAGAEVYSVATKKDQAKIIFDEVCNMVKQSPDLRQNIKKRKTDLYFGLTFSKMQPLGKNSDTLDGLNSSLVIVDELHSIKDRNQYEVMKQSMASRRNPLLISITTAGTQRETIFDDLYKYACSVIDDTVDDRSFLPILYELDNKEEWSDPDCWEKANPALGTIKKIDDLKAKVKRAAQSPKDLTGVLVKDFNIIENQSQTWLLFENIQNQKTFDIKNFRGNYFLGGVDLSKTTDLTAAAIMIVDRQGNKYCHVMAWLPAEGFERRCRDEKAIPYKIWQEQGILRLSEGNAVNYEDVTAWFIEMVEKYELTPSYLFYDPYTAIYLIKDLESHGFRCEKIYQNSRLLSPAMQMLETDLKDKKLIHNSNPLLMWNLSNVGIKEDEKGNLQPIKANGRNNKIDVAMALIDAYAGLVLHYDEILSLNQ
;
A
#
# COMPACT_ATOMS: atom_id res chain seq x y z
N MET A 1 -20.25 -10.52 -4.37
CA MET A 1 -18.82 -10.62 -4.03
C MET A 1 -18.61 -11.80 -3.09
N LEU A 2 -17.65 -12.69 -3.38
CA LEU A 2 -17.29 -13.83 -2.53
C LEU A 2 -15.85 -13.66 -2.02
N TYR A 3 -15.73 -13.43 -0.74
CA TYR A 3 -14.47 -13.24 -0.03
C TYR A 3 -14.26 -14.41 0.93
N VAL A 4 -13.37 -15.31 0.60
CA VAL A 4 -13.12 -16.53 1.39
C VAL A 4 -11.67 -16.97 1.23
N ALA A 5 -11.09 -17.52 2.29
CA ALA A 5 -9.70 -17.96 2.34
C ALA A 5 -9.36 -19.01 1.27
N ARG A 6 -8.06 -19.21 1.02
CA ARG A 6 -7.58 -20.20 0.04
C ARG A 6 -7.99 -21.63 0.39
N LYS A 7 -8.18 -22.47 -0.64
CA LYS A 7 -8.52 -23.90 -0.52
C LYS A 7 -9.92 -24.19 0.05
N ASN A 8 -10.87 -23.25 -0.11
CA ASN A 8 -12.28 -23.44 0.27
C ASN A 8 -13.19 -23.74 -0.94
N GLY A 9 -12.69 -24.27 -2.04
CA GLY A 9 -13.50 -24.74 -3.17
C GLY A 9 -14.06 -23.65 -4.10
N LYS A 10 -13.58 -22.37 -4.01
CA LYS A 10 -14.06 -21.25 -4.83
C LYS A 10 -14.14 -21.57 -6.32
N SER A 11 -13.05 -22.05 -6.89
CA SER A 11 -12.98 -22.28 -8.35
C SER A 11 -13.95 -23.35 -8.82
N THR A 12 -14.14 -24.41 -8.04
CA THR A 12 -15.07 -25.51 -8.36
C THR A 12 -16.53 -25.04 -8.28
N LEU A 13 -16.87 -24.26 -7.23
CA LEU A 13 -18.22 -23.66 -7.12
C LEU A 13 -18.52 -22.77 -8.32
N LEU A 14 -17.58 -21.90 -8.68
CA LEU A 14 -17.78 -20.97 -9.80
C LEU A 14 -17.75 -21.65 -11.16
N ALA A 15 -17.01 -22.74 -11.31
CA ALA A 15 -17.09 -23.57 -12.49
C ALA A 15 -18.48 -24.19 -12.67
N GLY A 16 -19.12 -24.63 -11.59
CA GLY A 16 -20.51 -25.09 -11.60
C GLY A 16 -21.50 -23.99 -12.02
N ILE A 17 -21.36 -22.79 -11.45
CA ILE A 17 -22.21 -21.63 -11.82
C ILE A 17 -21.97 -21.23 -13.29
N ALA A 18 -20.71 -21.19 -13.73
CA ALA A 18 -20.36 -20.89 -15.13
C ALA A 18 -20.98 -21.90 -16.11
N LEU A 19 -20.95 -23.18 -15.75
CA LEU A 19 -21.55 -24.23 -16.53
C LEU A 19 -23.07 -24.08 -16.59
N TYR A 20 -23.72 -23.77 -15.45
CA TYR A 20 -25.15 -23.49 -15.40
C TYR A 20 -25.54 -22.32 -16.32
N CYS A 21 -24.85 -21.19 -16.23
CA CYS A 21 -25.09 -20.03 -17.08
C CYS A 21 -24.80 -20.29 -18.57
N LEU A 22 -23.89 -21.22 -18.87
CA LEU A 22 -23.59 -21.61 -20.25
C LEU A 22 -24.71 -22.42 -20.92
N ILE A 23 -25.38 -23.31 -20.17
CA ILE A 23 -26.28 -24.32 -20.74
C ILE A 23 -27.71 -24.33 -20.24
N ALA A 24 -27.99 -23.83 -19.00
CA ALA A 24 -29.25 -24.06 -18.29
C ALA A 24 -29.97 -22.79 -17.86
N ASP A 25 -29.36 -21.62 -17.92
CA ASP A 25 -29.93 -20.32 -17.53
C ASP A 25 -31.02 -19.82 -18.49
N GLY A 26 -31.20 -20.50 -19.64
CA GLY A 26 -32.22 -20.19 -20.62
C GLY A 26 -31.89 -18.99 -21.53
N GLU A 27 -30.72 -18.43 -21.44
CA GLU A 27 -30.30 -17.29 -22.27
C GLU A 27 -29.63 -17.77 -23.58
N ALA A 28 -30.22 -17.39 -24.72
CA ALA A 28 -29.68 -17.70 -26.02
C ALA A 28 -28.43 -16.81 -26.29
N GLY A 29 -27.37 -17.43 -26.82
CA GLY A 29 -26.10 -16.72 -27.10
C GLY A 29 -25.42 -16.22 -25.83
N ALA A 30 -25.52 -16.95 -24.72
CA ALA A 30 -24.87 -16.58 -23.48
C ALA A 30 -23.34 -16.47 -23.65
N GLU A 31 -22.76 -15.38 -23.19
CA GLU A 31 -21.33 -15.17 -23.15
C GLU A 31 -20.84 -15.20 -21.70
N VAL A 32 -20.09 -16.25 -21.37
CA VAL A 32 -19.54 -16.48 -20.03
C VAL A 32 -18.04 -16.19 -20.06
N TYR A 33 -17.57 -15.32 -19.14
CA TYR A 33 -16.16 -14.95 -19.08
C TYR A 33 -15.58 -15.16 -17.70
N SER A 34 -14.42 -15.80 -17.62
CA SER A 34 -13.55 -15.76 -16.45
C SER A 34 -12.41 -14.78 -16.72
N VAL A 35 -12.21 -13.82 -15.79
CA VAL A 35 -11.29 -12.68 -15.95
C VAL A 35 -10.32 -12.64 -14.80
N ALA A 36 -9.04 -12.43 -15.08
CA ALA A 36 -7.99 -12.23 -14.09
C ALA A 36 -6.88 -11.32 -14.66
N THR A 37 -5.96 -10.85 -13.82
CA THR A 37 -4.80 -10.06 -14.26
C THR A 37 -3.90 -10.79 -15.25
N LYS A 38 -3.81 -12.13 -15.13
CA LYS A 38 -3.10 -13.01 -16.06
C LYS A 38 -4.06 -14.03 -16.66
N LYS A 39 -3.93 -14.26 -17.96
CA LYS A 39 -4.78 -15.24 -18.67
C LYS A 39 -4.71 -16.65 -18.08
N ASP A 40 -3.53 -17.05 -17.58
CA ASP A 40 -3.36 -18.38 -16.98
C ASP A 40 -4.13 -18.53 -15.64
N GLN A 41 -4.34 -17.44 -14.90
CA GLN A 41 -5.23 -17.44 -13.73
C GLN A 41 -6.69 -17.55 -14.15
N ALA A 42 -7.12 -16.79 -15.16
CA ALA A 42 -8.47 -16.90 -15.71
C ALA A 42 -8.78 -18.31 -16.24
N LYS A 43 -7.78 -19.03 -16.74
CA LYS A 43 -7.92 -20.43 -17.18
C LYS A 43 -8.24 -21.41 -16.07
N ILE A 44 -7.94 -21.12 -14.82
CA ILE A 44 -8.16 -22.07 -13.70
C ILE A 44 -9.66 -22.47 -13.63
N ILE A 45 -10.56 -21.49 -13.65
CA ILE A 45 -12.01 -21.75 -13.63
C ILE A 45 -12.44 -22.41 -14.95
N PHE A 46 -11.93 -21.92 -16.06
CA PHE A 46 -12.24 -22.50 -17.39
C PHE A 46 -11.82 -23.97 -17.51
N ASP A 47 -10.63 -24.31 -17.02
CA ASP A 47 -10.15 -25.71 -17.07
C ASP A 47 -10.94 -26.59 -16.12
N GLU A 48 -11.44 -26.07 -15.00
CA GLU A 48 -12.32 -26.80 -14.09
C GLU A 48 -13.67 -27.09 -14.75
N VAL A 49 -14.25 -26.12 -15.48
CA VAL A 49 -15.45 -26.36 -16.31
C VAL A 49 -15.16 -27.43 -17.37
N CYS A 50 -14.00 -27.35 -18.04
CA CYS A 50 -13.60 -28.38 -19.01
C CYS A 50 -13.53 -29.78 -18.38
N ASN A 51 -13.05 -29.87 -17.12
CA ASN A 51 -12.98 -31.15 -16.40
C ASN A 51 -14.37 -31.69 -16.05
N MET A 52 -15.29 -30.83 -15.59
CA MET A 52 -16.68 -31.20 -15.33
C MET A 52 -17.37 -31.72 -16.60
N VAL A 53 -17.17 -31.02 -17.73
CA VAL A 53 -17.71 -31.46 -19.03
C VAL A 53 -17.15 -32.80 -19.43
N LYS A 54 -15.86 -33.07 -19.25
CA LYS A 54 -15.23 -34.35 -19.57
C LYS A 54 -15.73 -35.51 -18.74
N GLN A 55 -16.06 -35.27 -17.47
CA GLN A 55 -16.56 -36.30 -16.54
C GLN A 55 -18.02 -36.69 -16.76
N SER A 56 -18.83 -35.80 -17.34
CA SER A 56 -20.23 -36.05 -17.63
C SER A 56 -20.45 -36.44 -19.10
N PRO A 57 -20.95 -37.65 -19.40
CA PRO A 57 -21.24 -38.08 -20.75
C PRO A 57 -22.21 -37.15 -21.49
N ASP A 58 -23.26 -36.71 -20.86
CA ASP A 58 -24.30 -35.84 -21.44
C ASP A 58 -23.76 -34.45 -21.78
N LEU A 59 -22.94 -33.86 -20.90
CA LEU A 59 -22.32 -32.58 -21.16
C LEU A 59 -21.31 -32.68 -22.31
N ARG A 60 -20.54 -33.76 -22.38
CA ARG A 60 -19.53 -33.98 -23.38
C ARG A 60 -20.12 -34.14 -24.81
N GLN A 61 -21.32 -34.65 -24.93
CA GLN A 61 -22.00 -34.74 -26.21
C GLN A 61 -22.46 -33.38 -26.74
N ASN A 62 -22.85 -32.48 -25.85
CA ASN A 62 -23.48 -31.20 -26.17
C ASN A 62 -22.53 -30.02 -26.21
N ILE A 63 -21.43 -30.05 -25.40
CA ILE A 63 -20.47 -28.97 -25.30
C ILE A 63 -19.17 -29.32 -26.06
N LYS A 64 -18.80 -28.46 -27.00
CA LYS A 64 -17.58 -28.63 -27.80
C LYS A 64 -16.45 -27.74 -27.21
N LYS A 65 -15.33 -28.35 -26.84
CA LYS A 65 -14.11 -27.61 -26.56
C LYS A 65 -13.42 -27.20 -27.85
N ARG A 66 -13.29 -25.89 -28.09
CA ARG A 66 -12.52 -25.31 -29.18
C ARG A 66 -11.13 -24.87 -28.70
N LYS A 67 -10.35 -24.29 -29.59
CA LYS A 67 -8.99 -23.82 -29.24
C LYS A 67 -8.97 -22.80 -28.08
N THR A 68 -9.94 -21.88 -28.03
CA THR A 68 -9.97 -20.73 -27.13
C THR A 68 -11.16 -20.72 -26.21
N ASP A 69 -12.20 -21.52 -26.47
CA ASP A 69 -13.49 -21.46 -25.76
C ASP A 69 -14.13 -22.84 -25.61
N LEU A 70 -15.16 -22.89 -24.77
CA LEU A 70 -16.20 -23.90 -24.75
C LEU A 70 -17.42 -23.36 -25.49
N TYR A 71 -18.03 -24.18 -26.33
CA TYR A 71 -19.18 -23.81 -27.15
C TYR A 71 -20.33 -24.79 -26.96
N PHE A 72 -21.50 -24.24 -26.63
CA PHE A 72 -22.75 -24.99 -26.51
C PHE A 72 -23.63 -24.66 -27.70
N GLY A 73 -23.80 -25.65 -28.61
CA GLY A 73 -24.41 -25.44 -29.92
C GLY A 73 -25.91 -25.21 -29.91
N LEU A 74 -26.64 -25.71 -28.90
CA LEU A 74 -28.10 -25.58 -28.83
C LEU A 74 -28.58 -24.13 -28.65
N THR A 75 -27.84 -23.37 -27.91
CA THR A 75 -28.16 -21.95 -27.62
C THR A 75 -27.14 -20.97 -28.21
N PHE A 76 -26.14 -21.45 -28.93
CA PHE A 76 -25.01 -20.67 -29.48
C PHE A 76 -24.17 -19.98 -28.39
N SER A 77 -24.17 -20.52 -27.18
CA SER A 77 -23.46 -19.94 -26.02
C SER A 77 -21.99 -20.32 -26.00
N LYS A 78 -21.16 -19.46 -25.42
CA LYS A 78 -19.70 -19.66 -25.31
C LYS A 78 -19.17 -19.31 -23.94
N MET A 79 -18.07 -19.97 -23.51
CA MET A 79 -17.28 -19.58 -22.36
C MET A 79 -15.82 -19.41 -22.75
N GLN A 80 -15.18 -18.31 -22.29
CA GLN A 80 -13.80 -17.99 -22.63
C GLN A 80 -13.05 -17.36 -21.45
N PRO A 81 -11.74 -17.72 -21.21
CA PRO A 81 -10.89 -17.06 -20.24
C PRO A 81 -10.24 -15.81 -20.86
N LEU A 82 -10.29 -14.67 -20.15
CA LEU A 82 -9.75 -13.39 -20.57
C LEU A 82 -8.67 -12.89 -19.59
N GLY A 83 -7.59 -12.32 -20.13
CA GLY A 83 -6.55 -11.64 -19.36
C GLY A 83 -6.58 -10.13 -19.57
N LYS A 84 -5.77 -9.38 -18.82
CA LYS A 84 -5.69 -7.91 -18.87
C LYS A 84 -5.40 -7.35 -20.28
N ASN A 85 -4.59 -8.01 -21.07
CA ASN A 85 -4.11 -7.53 -22.38
C ASN A 85 -4.93 -8.09 -23.55
N SER A 86 -6.15 -8.54 -23.33
CA SER A 86 -7.02 -8.87 -24.46
C SER A 86 -7.55 -7.56 -25.05
N ASP A 87 -7.03 -7.17 -26.21
CA ASP A 87 -7.50 -6.02 -27.03
C ASP A 87 -8.99 -6.14 -27.42
N THR A 88 -9.70 -7.09 -26.84
CA THR A 88 -11.06 -7.52 -27.13
C THR A 88 -12.01 -7.36 -25.96
N LEU A 89 -11.69 -6.57 -24.93
CA LEU A 89 -12.62 -6.31 -23.83
C LEU A 89 -13.77 -5.37 -24.24
N ASP A 90 -13.54 -4.52 -25.24
CA ASP A 90 -14.56 -3.67 -25.83
C ASP A 90 -15.43 -4.48 -26.81
N GLY A 91 -16.75 -4.26 -26.74
CA GLY A 91 -17.70 -4.93 -27.64
C GLY A 91 -18.20 -6.31 -27.19
N LEU A 92 -17.85 -6.75 -25.98
CA LEU A 92 -18.42 -7.97 -25.38
C LEU A 92 -19.88 -7.74 -24.93
N ASN A 93 -20.65 -8.83 -24.95
CA ASN A 93 -22.03 -8.85 -24.47
C ASN A 93 -22.18 -9.95 -23.41
N SER A 94 -21.68 -9.70 -22.20
CA SER A 94 -21.48 -10.70 -21.18
C SER A 94 -22.77 -11.04 -20.42
N SER A 95 -23.09 -12.33 -20.32
CA SER A 95 -24.17 -12.86 -19.47
C SER A 95 -23.64 -13.14 -18.05
N LEU A 96 -22.42 -13.74 -17.95
CA LEU A 96 -21.72 -13.95 -16.71
C LEU A 96 -20.28 -13.49 -16.83
N VAL A 97 -19.84 -12.70 -15.86
CA VAL A 97 -18.44 -12.33 -15.66
C VAL A 97 -17.98 -12.81 -14.30
N ILE A 98 -16.95 -13.62 -14.25
CA ILE A 98 -16.28 -14.06 -13.03
C ILE A 98 -14.92 -13.37 -12.96
N VAL A 99 -14.74 -12.48 -11.99
CA VAL A 99 -13.49 -11.76 -11.74
C VAL A 99 -12.74 -12.48 -10.62
N ASP A 100 -11.63 -13.13 -10.99
CA ASP A 100 -10.80 -13.88 -10.03
C ASP A 100 -9.64 -13.04 -9.50
N GLU A 101 -9.28 -13.29 -8.22
CA GLU A 101 -8.21 -12.58 -7.48
C GLU A 101 -8.39 -11.05 -7.57
N LEU A 102 -9.59 -10.56 -7.24
CA LEU A 102 -9.96 -9.14 -7.31
C LEU A 102 -8.92 -8.22 -6.62
N HIS A 103 -8.32 -8.67 -5.51
CA HIS A 103 -7.28 -7.93 -4.79
C HIS A 103 -6.02 -7.63 -5.62
N SER A 104 -5.80 -8.37 -6.71
CA SER A 104 -4.63 -8.20 -7.59
C SER A 104 -4.87 -7.23 -8.75
N ILE A 105 -6.11 -6.79 -8.96
CA ILE A 105 -6.49 -5.89 -10.06
C ILE A 105 -6.17 -4.43 -9.64
N LYS A 106 -5.10 -3.89 -10.22
CA LYS A 106 -4.66 -2.51 -9.99
C LYS A 106 -5.39 -1.50 -10.86
N ASP A 107 -5.78 -1.93 -12.07
CA ASP A 107 -6.42 -1.08 -13.06
C ASP A 107 -7.94 -1.25 -12.97
N ARG A 108 -8.59 -0.26 -12.39
CA ARG A 108 -10.05 -0.22 -12.22
C ARG A 108 -10.78 -0.33 -13.56
N ASN A 109 -10.18 0.16 -14.65
CA ASN A 109 -10.79 0.15 -15.97
C ASN A 109 -11.14 -1.27 -16.45
N GLN A 110 -10.27 -2.26 -16.17
CA GLN A 110 -10.56 -3.65 -16.54
C GLN A 110 -11.88 -4.17 -15.92
N TYR A 111 -12.13 -3.84 -14.66
CA TYR A 111 -13.36 -4.24 -13.97
C TYR A 111 -14.59 -3.49 -14.51
N GLU A 112 -14.46 -2.18 -14.72
CA GLU A 112 -15.57 -1.34 -15.19
C GLU A 112 -15.98 -1.69 -16.63
N VAL A 113 -15.03 -1.96 -17.54
CA VAL A 113 -15.34 -2.41 -18.91
C VAL A 113 -16.09 -3.73 -18.88
N MET A 114 -15.68 -4.70 -18.06
CA MET A 114 -16.40 -5.97 -17.93
C MET A 114 -17.80 -5.78 -17.35
N LYS A 115 -17.97 -4.89 -16.38
CA LYS A 115 -19.29 -4.53 -15.84
C LYS A 115 -20.18 -3.88 -16.91
N GLN A 116 -19.63 -2.96 -17.69
CA GLN A 116 -20.35 -2.28 -18.78
C GLN A 116 -20.76 -3.25 -19.92
N SER A 117 -19.94 -4.28 -20.19
CA SER A 117 -20.24 -5.28 -21.24
C SER A 117 -21.53 -6.04 -20.99
N MET A 118 -22.08 -5.96 -19.78
CA MET A 118 -23.29 -6.67 -19.36
C MET A 118 -24.58 -5.87 -19.55
N ALA A 119 -24.47 -4.57 -19.90
CA ALA A 119 -25.59 -3.61 -19.87
C ALA A 119 -26.79 -3.98 -20.78
N SER A 120 -26.57 -4.77 -21.85
CA SER A 120 -27.62 -5.18 -22.78
C SER A 120 -28.26 -6.52 -22.44
N ARG A 121 -27.79 -7.21 -21.41
CA ARG A 121 -28.35 -8.49 -20.96
C ARG A 121 -29.53 -8.32 -20.02
N ARG A 122 -30.48 -9.27 -20.06
CA ARG A 122 -31.67 -9.20 -19.23
C ARG A 122 -31.40 -9.53 -17.76
N ASN A 123 -30.59 -10.55 -17.51
CA ASN A 123 -30.23 -11.02 -16.16
C ASN A 123 -28.73 -11.24 -16.06
N PRO A 124 -27.93 -10.17 -16.17
CA PRO A 124 -26.48 -10.31 -16.11
C PRO A 124 -26.00 -10.62 -14.69
N LEU A 125 -24.95 -11.43 -14.55
CA LEU A 125 -24.37 -11.78 -13.26
C LEU A 125 -22.86 -11.49 -13.25
N LEU A 126 -22.42 -10.63 -12.31
CA LEU A 126 -21.01 -10.37 -12.06
C LEU A 126 -20.60 -10.97 -10.70
N ILE A 127 -19.67 -11.90 -10.71
CA ILE A 127 -19.15 -12.53 -9.50
C ILE A 127 -17.69 -12.16 -9.33
N SER A 128 -17.37 -11.44 -8.25
CA SER A 128 -16.01 -11.14 -7.85
C SER A 128 -15.57 -12.08 -6.75
N ILE A 129 -14.43 -12.76 -6.93
CA ILE A 129 -13.85 -13.63 -5.91
C ILE A 129 -12.46 -13.21 -5.54
N THR A 130 -12.13 -13.35 -4.26
CA THR A 130 -10.84 -12.91 -3.75
C THR A 130 -10.51 -13.50 -2.38
N THR A 131 -9.25 -13.38 -1.99
CA THR A 131 -8.77 -13.40 -0.60
C THR A 131 -8.37 -11.99 -0.20
N ALA A 132 -7.94 -11.77 1.05
CA ALA A 132 -7.50 -10.45 1.53
C ALA A 132 -6.41 -9.81 0.66
N GLY A 133 -5.53 -10.61 0.06
CA GLY A 133 -4.37 -10.10 -0.64
C GLY A 133 -3.49 -9.22 0.25
N THR A 134 -2.38 -8.76 -0.31
CA THR A 134 -1.43 -7.90 0.39
C THR A 134 -1.29 -6.52 -0.26
N GLN A 135 -1.87 -6.36 -1.46
CA GLN A 135 -1.92 -5.07 -2.14
C GLN A 135 -3.11 -4.26 -1.62
N ARG A 136 -2.89 -2.97 -1.41
CA ARG A 136 -3.91 -2.03 -0.95
C ARG A 136 -4.19 -0.99 -2.03
N GLU A 137 -5.26 -0.21 -1.83
CA GLU A 137 -5.73 0.82 -2.76
C GLU A 137 -6.11 0.25 -4.14
N THR A 138 -6.66 -0.95 -4.11
CA THR A 138 -7.21 -1.64 -5.27
C THR A 138 -8.73 -1.53 -5.26
N ILE A 139 -9.36 -1.93 -6.35
CA ILE A 139 -10.82 -2.03 -6.40
C ILE A 139 -11.40 -2.95 -5.34
N PHE A 140 -10.61 -3.91 -4.84
CA PHE A 140 -11.01 -4.77 -3.73
C PHE A 140 -11.32 -3.97 -2.48
N ASP A 141 -10.48 -2.99 -2.10
CA ASP A 141 -10.67 -2.22 -0.86
C ASP A 141 -11.97 -1.39 -0.90
N ASP A 142 -12.31 -0.83 -2.08
CA ASP A 142 -13.57 -0.10 -2.27
C ASP A 142 -14.79 -1.02 -2.19
N LEU A 143 -14.72 -2.17 -2.89
CA LEU A 143 -15.83 -3.15 -2.89
C LEU A 143 -15.98 -3.84 -1.53
N TYR A 144 -14.90 -4.06 -0.79
CA TYR A 144 -14.95 -4.61 0.56
C TYR A 144 -15.65 -3.65 1.53
N LYS A 145 -15.28 -2.35 1.51
CA LYS A 145 -15.98 -1.32 2.30
C LYS A 145 -17.47 -1.25 1.96
N TYR A 146 -17.77 -1.29 0.67
CA TYR A 146 -19.15 -1.30 0.20
C TYR A 146 -19.90 -2.57 0.68
N ALA A 147 -19.24 -3.74 0.61
CA ALA A 147 -19.80 -5.00 1.11
C ALA A 147 -20.12 -4.94 2.61
N CYS A 148 -19.22 -4.41 3.42
CA CYS A 148 -19.48 -4.18 4.86
C CYS A 148 -20.68 -3.25 5.07
N SER A 149 -20.75 -2.13 4.33
CA SER A 149 -21.88 -1.18 4.44
C SER A 149 -23.24 -1.81 4.08
N VAL A 150 -23.27 -2.78 3.15
CA VAL A 150 -24.50 -3.53 2.82
C VAL A 150 -24.82 -4.55 3.91
N ILE A 151 -23.83 -5.24 4.47
CA ILE A 151 -24.03 -6.20 5.58
C ILE A 151 -24.53 -5.49 6.84
N ASP A 152 -24.01 -4.30 7.12
CA ASP A 152 -24.38 -3.48 8.29
C ASP A 152 -25.67 -2.67 8.11
N ASP A 153 -26.43 -2.92 7.03
CA ASP A 153 -27.66 -2.22 6.68
C ASP A 153 -27.51 -0.68 6.54
N THR A 154 -26.26 -0.20 6.36
CA THR A 154 -26.00 1.23 6.12
C THR A 154 -26.35 1.62 4.68
N VAL A 155 -26.30 0.67 3.75
CA VAL A 155 -26.66 0.80 2.33
C VAL A 155 -27.66 -0.31 1.98
N ASP A 156 -28.89 0.04 1.55
CA ASP A 156 -29.88 -0.91 1.01
C ASP A 156 -29.59 -1.16 -0.47
N ASP A 157 -28.83 -2.19 -0.81
CA ASP A 157 -28.61 -2.66 -2.18
C ASP A 157 -28.91 -4.16 -2.31
N ARG A 158 -30.15 -4.46 -2.73
CA ARG A 158 -30.60 -5.85 -2.94
C ARG A 158 -30.04 -6.50 -4.19
N SER A 159 -29.36 -5.76 -5.06
CA SER A 159 -28.69 -6.28 -6.25
C SER A 159 -27.28 -6.78 -5.97
N PHE A 160 -26.71 -6.42 -4.82
CA PHE A 160 -25.38 -6.81 -4.41
C PHE A 160 -25.41 -7.82 -3.26
N LEU A 161 -24.88 -9.03 -3.50
CA LEU A 161 -24.76 -10.08 -2.48
C LEU A 161 -23.31 -10.17 -1.98
N PRO A 162 -23.00 -9.59 -0.81
CA PRO A 162 -21.72 -9.78 -0.15
C PRO A 162 -21.71 -11.10 0.64
N ILE A 163 -20.69 -11.94 0.42
CA ILE A 163 -20.40 -13.14 1.20
C ILE A 163 -18.98 -13.04 1.68
N LEU A 164 -18.78 -12.70 2.96
CA LEU A 164 -17.49 -12.46 3.57
C LEU A 164 -17.20 -13.53 4.61
N TYR A 165 -16.12 -14.30 4.40
CA TYR A 165 -15.61 -15.29 5.34
C TYR A 165 -14.21 -14.86 5.78
N GLU A 166 -14.12 -14.35 7.00
CA GLU A 166 -12.89 -13.86 7.62
C GLU A 166 -12.93 -14.06 9.12
N LEU A 167 -11.80 -13.94 9.83
CA LEU A 167 -11.83 -13.84 11.28
C LEU A 167 -12.33 -12.45 11.70
N ASP A 168 -13.02 -12.39 12.83
CA ASP A 168 -13.52 -11.12 13.37
C ASP A 168 -12.37 -10.24 13.89
N ASN A 169 -11.33 -10.88 14.49
CA ASN A 169 -10.18 -10.22 15.06
C ASN A 169 -8.90 -10.97 14.69
N LYS A 170 -7.80 -10.20 14.64
CA LYS A 170 -6.48 -10.77 14.32
C LYS A 170 -6.06 -11.83 15.34
N GLU A 171 -6.35 -11.64 16.60
CA GLU A 171 -5.98 -12.51 17.73
C GLU A 171 -6.56 -13.91 17.62
N GLU A 172 -7.69 -14.07 16.93
CA GLU A 172 -8.37 -15.37 16.71
C GLU A 172 -7.56 -16.34 15.82
N TRP A 173 -6.51 -15.88 15.15
CA TRP A 173 -5.73 -16.74 14.25
C TRP A 173 -5.12 -17.96 14.95
N SER A 174 -4.83 -17.87 16.24
CA SER A 174 -4.25 -18.93 17.05
C SER A 174 -5.28 -19.85 17.70
N ASP A 175 -6.58 -19.49 17.65
CA ASP A 175 -7.69 -20.23 18.23
C ASP A 175 -8.36 -21.13 17.19
N PRO A 176 -8.21 -22.48 17.27
CA PRO A 176 -8.81 -23.41 16.32
C PRO A 176 -10.33 -23.31 16.19
N ASP A 177 -11.05 -22.89 17.25
CA ASP A 177 -12.50 -22.83 17.27
C ASP A 177 -13.03 -21.63 16.43
N CYS A 178 -12.17 -20.67 16.14
CA CYS A 178 -12.51 -19.51 15.30
C CYS A 178 -12.24 -19.74 13.81
N TRP A 179 -11.46 -20.76 13.43
CA TRP A 179 -10.95 -20.90 12.06
C TRP A 179 -12.02 -21.11 10.99
N GLU A 180 -13.17 -21.69 11.35
CA GLU A 180 -14.29 -21.91 10.43
C GLU A 180 -14.89 -20.60 9.94
N LYS A 181 -14.78 -19.49 10.69
CA LYS A 181 -15.24 -18.16 10.28
C LYS A 181 -14.65 -17.76 8.93
N ALA A 182 -13.35 -17.98 8.73
CA ALA A 182 -12.65 -17.71 7.48
C ALA A 182 -12.64 -18.90 6.50
N ASN A 183 -12.95 -20.11 6.99
CA ASN A 183 -12.78 -21.36 6.25
C ASN A 183 -14.03 -22.24 6.36
N PRO A 184 -15.13 -21.91 5.65
CA PRO A 184 -16.39 -22.66 5.74
C PRO A 184 -16.28 -24.11 5.23
N ALA A 185 -15.22 -24.46 4.49
CA ALA A 185 -14.95 -25.81 4.03
C ALA A 185 -13.84 -26.53 4.84
N LEU A 186 -13.56 -26.06 6.06
CA LEU A 186 -12.58 -26.69 6.95
C LEU A 186 -13.07 -28.07 7.38
N GLY A 187 -12.18 -29.05 7.36
CA GLY A 187 -12.54 -30.45 7.67
C GLY A 187 -13.14 -31.24 6.51
N THR A 188 -13.59 -30.57 5.45
CA THR A 188 -14.11 -31.22 4.24
C THR A 188 -13.16 -31.07 3.06
N ILE A 189 -13.05 -29.88 2.47
CA ILE A 189 -12.14 -29.58 1.34
C ILE A 189 -10.78 -29.16 1.88
N LYS A 190 -10.74 -28.28 2.89
CA LYS A 190 -9.50 -27.81 3.53
C LYS A 190 -9.16 -28.68 4.74
N LYS A 191 -7.97 -29.30 4.72
CA LYS A 191 -7.56 -30.20 5.81
C LYS A 191 -7.17 -29.41 7.05
N ILE A 192 -7.72 -29.81 8.21
CA ILE A 192 -7.46 -29.18 9.51
C ILE A 192 -5.98 -29.31 9.88
N ASP A 193 -5.37 -30.49 9.66
CA ASP A 193 -3.98 -30.73 10.04
C ASP A 193 -3.00 -29.88 9.25
N ASP A 194 -3.28 -29.61 7.97
CA ASP A 194 -2.47 -28.71 7.16
C ASP A 194 -2.52 -27.26 7.70
N LEU A 195 -3.70 -26.82 8.13
CA LEU A 195 -3.87 -25.49 8.72
C LEU A 195 -3.19 -25.40 10.09
N LYS A 196 -3.34 -26.42 10.96
CA LYS A 196 -2.64 -26.51 12.25
C LYS A 196 -1.12 -26.44 12.09
N ALA A 197 -0.56 -27.15 11.10
CA ALA A 197 0.87 -27.12 10.84
C ALA A 197 1.36 -25.75 10.40
N LYS A 198 0.58 -25.02 9.58
CA LYS A 198 0.89 -23.65 9.16
C LYS A 198 0.84 -22.68 10.34
N VAL A 199 -0.21 -22.72 11.16
CA VAL A 199 -0.36 -21.88 12.36
C VAL A 199 0.80 -22.11 13.33
N LYS A 200 1.16 -23.38 13.62
CA LYS A 200 2.31 -23.70 14.48
C LYS A 200 3.62 -23.10 13.97
N ARG A 201 3.82 -23.10 12.65
CA ARG A 201 5.01 -22.50 12.02
C ARG A 201 4.98 -20.98 12.08
N ALA A 202 3.83 -20.40 11.81
CA ALA A 202 3.60 -18.96 11.84
C ALA A 202 3.80 -18.35 13.25
N ALA A 203 3.51 -19.11 14.31
CA ALA A 203 3.78 -18.71 15.70
C ALA A 203 5.27 -18.49 15.99
N GLN A 204 6.17 -19.05 15.18
CA GLN A 204 7.62 -18.95 15.35
C GLN A 204 8.29 -17.99 14.35
N SER A 205 7.54 -17.50 13.35
CA SER A 205 8.08 -16.68 12.25
C SER A 205 7.10 -15.55 11.89
N PRO A 206 7.40 -14.27 12.19
CA PRO A 206 6.57 -13.14 11.80
C PRO A 206 6.30 -13.06 10.30
N LYS A 207 7.26 -13.48 9.47
CA LYS A 207 7.11 -13.50 8.00
C LYS A 207 6.06 -14.52 7.56
N ASP A 208 6.02 -15.69 8.18
CA ASP A 208 5.04 -16.73 7.88
C ASP A 208 3.66 -16.34 8.43
N LEU A 209 3.61 -15.62 9.55
CA LEU A 209 2.36 -15.15 10.17
C LEU A 209 1.54 -14.28 9.22
N THR A 210 2.14 -13.25 8.61
CA THR A 210 1.45 -12.40 7.62
C THR A 210 0.87 -13.23 6.47
N GLY A 211 1.64 -14.22 6.00
CA GLY A 211 1.18 -15.14 4.95
C GLY A 211 -0.05 -15.95 5.34
N VAL A 212 -0.10 -16.44 6.57
CA VAL A 212 -1.22 -17.23 7.12
C VAL A 212 -2.44 -16.31 7.36
N LEU A 213 -2.25 -15.15 7.98
CA LEU A 213 -3.32 -14.19 8.23
C LEU A 213 -4.04 -13.79 6.95
N VAL A 214 -3.30 -13.43 5.91
CA VAL A 214 -3.87 -12.97 4.63
C VAL A 214 -4.49 -14.12 3.83
N LYS A 215 -3.79 -15.25 3.69
CA LYS A 215 -4.18 -16.30 2.74
C LYS A 215 -5.10 -17.37 3.34
N ASP A 216 -4.97 -17.62 4.63
CA ASP A 216 -5.71 -18.69 5.30
C ASP A 216 -6.82 -18.16 6.23
N PHE A 217 -6.77 -16.88 6.63
CA PHE A 217 -7.75 -16.28 7.54
C PHE A 217 -8.40 -14.99 7.03
N ASN A 218 -8.02 -14.52 5.85
CA ASN A 218 -8.55 -13.29 5.24
C ASN A 218 -8.42 -12.04 6.11
N ILE A 219 -7.48 -12.01 7.03
CA ILE A 219 -7.15 -10.79 7.74
C ILE A 219 -6.40 -9.86 6.79
N ILE A 220 -6.91 -8.64 6.69
CA ILE A 220 -6.29 -7.60 5.87
C ILE A 220 -5.01 -7.14 6.54
N GLU A 221 -3.87 -7.63 6.05
CA GLU A 221 -2.55 -7.22 6.49
C GLU A 221 -1.82 -6.46 5.38
N ASN A 222 -1.12 -5.41 5.74
CA ASN A 222 -0.25 -4.72 4.82
C ASN A 222 1.07 -5.48 4.68
N GLN A 223 1.59 -5.60 3.46
CA GLN A 223 2.91 -6.21 3.22
C GLN A 223 4.07 -5.35 3.73
N SER A 224 3.83 -4.09 4.03
CA SER A 224 4.84 -3.23 4.61
C SER A 224 5.10 -3.68 6.05
N GLN A 225 6.24 -4.33 6.26
CA GLN A 225 6.77 -4.46 7.61
C GLN A 225 6.97 -3.04 8.14
N THR A 226 6.38 -2.72 9.29
CA THR A 226 6.72 -1.48 10.00
C THR A 226 8.21 -1.51 10.24
N TRP A 227 8.92 -0.48 9.76
CA TRP A 227 10.37 -0.43 9.90
C TRP A 227 10.81 -0.32 11.36
N LEU A 228 10.20 0.58 12.10
CA LEU A 228 10.61 0.95 13.46
C LEU A 228 9.49 0.65 14.47
N LEU A 229 9.86 0.08 15.59
CA LEU A 229 8.97 0.01 16.75
C LEU A 229 8.86 1.40 17.40
N PHE A 230 7.68 1.77 17.88
CA PHE A 230 7.44 3.07 18.49
C PHE A 230 8.35 3.36 19.69
N GLU A 231 8.67 2.34 20.49
CA GLU A 231 9.62 2.42 21.62
C GLU A 231 11.04 2.83 21.17
N ASN A 232 11.45 2.40 19.97
CA ASN A 232 12.74 2.80 19.40
C ASN A 232 12.75 4.26 18.95
N ILE A 233 11.63 4.74 18.41
CA ILE A 233 11.49 6.13 17.97
C ILE A 233 11.47 7.10 19.16
N GLN A 234 10.83 6.73 20.27
CA GLN A 234 10.76 7.57 21.44
C GLN A 234 12.15 7.88 22.02
N ASN A 235 12.43 9.18 22.26
CA ASN A 235 13.63 9.64 22.96
C ASN A 235 13.26 10.82 23.86
N GLN A 236 13.51 10.67 25.16
CA GLN A 236 13.21 11.72 26.16
C GLN A 236 14.27 12.83 26.24
N LYS A 237 15.43 12.62 25.58
CA LYS A 237 16.47 13.65 25.53
C LYS A 237 15.98 14.85 24.73
N THR A 238 16.31 16.03 25.21
CA THR A 238 15.95 17.30 24.59
C THR A 238 17.20 18.17 24.38
N PHE A 239 17.10 19.10 23.45
CA PHE A 239 18.11 20.10 23.20
C PHE A 239 17.47 21.45 22.84
N ASP A 240 18.20 22.54 23.13
CA ASP A 240 17.87 23.85 22.56
C ASP A 240 18.84 24.11 21.39
N ILE A 241 18.29 24.37 20.21
CA ILE A 241 19.06 24.63 18.99
C ILE A 241 20.02 25.83 19.14
N LYS A 242 19.69 26.79 20.03
CA LYS A 242 20.54 27.94 20.34
C LYS A 242 21.88 27.57 20.97
N ASN A 243 21.98 26.39 21.58
CA ASN A 243 23.23 25.91 22.18
C ASN A 243 24.24 25.43 21.11
N PHE A 244 23.84 25.36 19.85
CA PHE A 244 24.67 24.92 18.73
C PHE A 244 25.16 26.07 17.84
N ARG A 245 25.12 27.30 18.34
CA ARG A 245 25.64 28.48 17.64
C ARG A 245 27.06 28.24 17.12
N GLY A 246 27.28 28.51 15.84
CA GLY A 246 28.55 28.26 15.15
C GLY A 246 28.80 26.83 14.70
N ASN A 247 27.97 25.86 15.10
CA ASN A 247 28.10 24.49 14.63
C ASN A 247 27.62 24.34 13.19
N TYR A 248 28.20 23.38 12.49
CA TYR A 248 27.76 22.98 11.17
C TYR A 248 26.57 22.06 11.22
N PHE A 249 25.65 22.28 10.30
CA PHE A 249 24.52 21.37 10.08
C PHE A 249 24.51 20.84 8.65
N LEU A 250 23.99 19.63 8.48
CA LEU A 250 23.58 19.11 7.18
C LEU A 250 22.06 19.05 7.13
N GLY A 251 21.48 19.16 5.94
CA GLY A 251 20.02 19.12 5.77
C GLY A 251 19.57 18.15 4.71
N GLY A 252 18.31 17.73 4.80
CA GLY A 252 17.61 16.94 3.79
C GLY A 252 16.26 17.57 3.48
N VAL A 253 15.80 17.43 2.25
CA VAL A 253 14.52 18.00 1.78
C VAL A 253 13.77 16.98 0.95
N ASP A 254 12.53 16.77 1.30
CA ASP A 254 11.57 15.98 0.52
C ASP A 254 10.38 16.85 0.10
N LEU A 255 10.20 16.99 -1.22
CA LEU A 255 9.24 17.93 -1.81
C LEU A 255 8.03 17.20 -2.37
N SER A 256 6.86 17.62 -1.96
CA SER A 256 5.59 17.18 -2.51
C SER A 256 5.08 18.12 -3.61
N LYS A 257 4.43 17.56 -4.64
CA LYS A 257 3.81 18.36 -5.71
C LYS A 257 2.44 18.92 -5.36
N THR A 258 1.58 18.17 -4.64
CA THR A 258 0.17 18.59 -4.47
C THR A 258 -0.52 18.12 -3.19
N THR A 259 -0.32 16.90 -2.74
CA THR A 259 -1.17 16.29 -1.68
C THR A 259 -0.41 15.83 -0.44
N ASP A 260 0.89 15.63 -0.54
CA ASP A 260 1.74 15.21 0.57
C ASP A 260 2.37 16.43 1.27
N LEU A 261 3.06 16.22 2.38
CA LEU A 261 3.80 17.26 3.06
C LEU A 261 5.05 17.62 2.25
N THR A 262 5.38 18.90 2.16
CA THR A 262 6.76 19.29 1.86
C THR A 262 7.51 19.33 3.19
N ALA A 263 8.69 18.76 3.26
CA ALA A 263 9.42 18.61 4.51
C ALA A 263 10.91 18.93 4.37
N ALA A 264 11.47 19.47 5.44
CA ALA A 264 12.91 19.66 5.59
C ALA A 264 13.37 19.20 6.98
N ALA A 265 14.58 18.69 7.02
CA ALA A 265 15.26 18.30 8.23
C ALA A 265 16.66 18.91 8.25
N ILE A 266 17.09 19.40 9.40
CA ILE A 266 18.51 19.68 9.66
C ILE A 266 19.03 18.73 10.73
N MET A 267 20.30 18.39 10.65
CA MET A 267 20.97 17.51 11.59
C MET A 267 22.34 18.07 11.94
N ILE A 268 22.63 18.20 13.25
CA ILE A 268 23.91 18.59 13.80
C ILE A 268 24.52 17.33 14.42
N VAL A 269 25.78 17.04 14.10
CA VAL A 269 26.51 15.88 14.64
C VAL A 269 27.57 16.37 15.63
N ASP A 270 27.52 15.88 16.89
CA ASP A 270 28.54 16.23 17.89
C ASP A 270 29.75 15.26 17.85
N ARG A 271 30.76 15.61 18.65
CA ARG A 271 32.01 14.81 18.77
C ARG A 271 31.80 13.41 19.32
N GLN A 272 30.70 13.17 20.05
CA GLN A 272 30.36 11.87 20.62
C GLN A 272 29.52 11.03 19.65
N GLY A 273 29.20 11.56 18.47
CA GLY A 273 28.38 10.93 17.46
C GLY A 273 26.87 11.01 17.74
N ASN A 274 26.42 11.85 18.69
CA ASN A 274 25.00 12.15 18.82
C ASN A 274 24.54 13.05 17.67
N LYS A 275 23.31 12.86 17.20
CA LYS A 275 22.67 13.65 16.16
C LYS A 275 21.50 14.42 16.74
N TYR A 276 21.48 15.71 16.50
CA TYR A 276 20.43 16.62 16.96
C TYR A 276 19.62 17.04 15.74
N CYS A 277 18.37 16.60 15.68
CA CYS A 277 17.51 16.77 14.51
C CYS A 277 16.43 17.82 14.79
N HIS A 278 16.33 18.81 13.89
CA HIS A 278 15.23 19.76 13.86
C HIS A 278 14.52 19.69 12.52
N VAL A 279 13.19 19.55 12.51
CA VAL A 279 12.39 19.34 11.31
C VAL A 279 11.32 20.39 11.17
N MET A 280 10.91 20.66 9.93
CA MET A 280 9.78 21.48 9.56
C MET A 280 9.01 20.84 8.42
N ALA A 281 7.69 21.02 8.42
CA ALA A 281 6.86 20.65 7.30
C ALA A 281 5.98 21.83 6.85
N TRP A 282 5.53 21.77 5.60
CA TRP A 282 4.64 22.77 5.00
C TRP A 282 3.45 22.10 4.33
N LEU A 283 2.31 22.80 4.38
CA LEU A 283 1.10 22.51 3.62
C LEU A 283 0.59 23.78 2.97
N PRO A 284 -0.10 23.69 1.82
CA PRO A 284 -0.82 24.83 1.27
C PRO A 284 -1.90 25.33 2.23
N ALA A 285 -2.03 26.64 2.39
CA ALA A 285 -3.08 27.25 3.21
C ALA A 285 -4.47 27.00 2.61
N GLU A 286 -4.56 27.02 1.27
CA GLU A 286 -5.81 26.73 0.57
C GLU A 286 -6.18 25.23 0.74
N GLY A 287 -7.39 24.99 1.22
CA GLY A 287 -7.88 23.64 1.49
C GLY A 287 -7.43 23.00 2.81
N PHE A 288 -6.65 23.71 3.64
CA PHE A 288 -6.18 23.19 4.92
C PHE A 288 -7.31 22.75 5.86
N GLU A 289 -8.34 23.59 6.00
CA GLU A 289 -9.51 23.26 6.83
C GLU A 289 -10.31 22.07 6.33
N ARG A 290 -10.40 21.91 4.99
CA ARG A 290 -11.01 20.72 4.39
C ARG A 290 -10.19 19.48 4.69
N ARG A 291 -8.86 19.54 4.54
CA ARG A 291 -7.95 18.44 4.86
C ARG A 291 -8.07 18.01 6.32
N CYS A 292 -8.13 18.95 7.26
CA CYS A 292 -8.32 18.63 8.69
C CYS A 292 -9.66 17.93 8.97
N ARG A 293 -10.70 18.20 8.17
CA ARG A 293 -12.00 17.50 8.28
C ARG A 293 -11.98 16.12 7.64
N ASP A 294 -11.30 15.97 6.51
CA ASP A 294 -11.26 14.72 5.74
C ASP A 294 -10.28 13.71 6.38
N GLU A 295 -9.16 14.19 6.90
CA GLU A 295 -8.10 13.40 7.51
C GLU A 295 -8.10 13.56 9.06
N LYS A 296 -9.24 13.36 9.72
CA LYS A 296 -9.47 13.62 11.16
C LYS A 296 -8.48 12.94 12.11
N ALA A 297 -7.90 11.81 11.70
CA ALA A 297 -6.92 11.08 12.50
C ALA A 297 -5.55 11.77 12.58
N ILE A 298 -5.28 12.77 11.70
CA ILE A 298 -4.01 13.46 11.64
C ILE A 298 -4.14 14.84 12.30
N PRO A 299 -3.35 15.14 13.34
CA PRO A 299 -3.53 16.35 14.16
C PRO A 299 -2.82 17.58 13.54
N TYR A 300 -3.10 17.91 12.28
CA TYR A 300 -2.47 19.02 11.56
C TYR A 300 -2.57 20.38 12.30
N LYS A 301 -3.73 20.69 12.89
CA LYS A 301 -3.94 21.95 13.63
C LYS A 301 -3.03 22.03 14.85
N ILE A 302 -2.88 20.94 15.59
CA ILE A 302 -2.00 20.88 16.76
C ILE A 302 -0.55 21.12 16.33
N TRP A 303 -0.11 20.52 15.24
CA TRP A 303 1.24 20.72 14.73
C TRP A 303 1.49 22.13 14.20
N GLN A 304 0.47 22.76 13.63
CA GLN A 304 0.53 24.18 13.23
C GLN A 304 0.65 25.09 14.47
N GLU A 305 -0.17 24.88 15.50
CA GLU A 305 -0.12 25.62 16.76
C GLU A 305 1.23 25.46 17.48
N GLN A 306 1.82 24.28 17.40
CA GLN A 306 3.15 23.98 17.93
C GLN A 306 4.30 24.59 17.09
N GLY A 307 4.00 25.12 15.90
CA GLY A 307 5.00 25.73 15.02
C GLY A 307 5.92 24.73 14.30
N ILE A 308 5.57 23.44 14.28
CA ILE A 308 6.31 22.37 13.58
C ILE A 308 5.72 22.05 12.19
N LEU A 309 4.57 22.63 11.88
CA LEU A 309 3.92 22.66 10.58
C LEU A 309 3.60 24.11 10.22
N ARG A 310 4.03 24.57 9.05
CA ARG A 310 3.75 25.91 8.52
C ARG A 310 2.78 25.83 7.36
N LEU A 311 1.94 26.85 7.20
CA LEU A 311 1.08 26.99 6.05
C LEU A 311 1.76 27.94 5.04
N SER A 312 1.85 27.49 3.80
CA SER A 312 2.31 28.28 2.66
C SER A 312 1.12 28.89 1.94
N GLU A 313 1.19 30.14 1.55
CA GLU A 313 0.10 30.85 0.89
C GLU A 313 -0.23 30.24 -0.49
N GLY A 314 -1.54 30.09 -0.80
CA GLY A 314 -2.02 29.53 -2.06
C GLY A 314 -2.36 28.04 -2.01
N ASN A 315 -2.44 27.43 -3.20
CA ASN A 315 -2.89 26.04 -3.42
C ASN A 315 -1.75 25.02 -3.52
N ALA A 316 -0.52 25.49 -3.49
CA ALA A 316 0.72 24.68 -3.47
C ALA A 316 1.72 25.28 -2.49
N VAL A 317 2.66 24.48 -2.01
CA VAL A 317 3.74 24.99 -1.15
C VAL A 317 4.68 25.86 -2.00
N ASN A 318 4.86 27.12 -1.57
CA ASN A 318 5.87 27.98 -2.15
C ASN A 318 7.26 27.56 -1.63
N TYR A 319 8.16 27.24 -2.51
CA TYR A 319 9.51 26.77 -2.11
C TYR A 319 10.36 27.88 -1.50
N GLU A 320 10.04 29.15 -1.72
CA GLU A 320 10.67 30.27 -0.99
C GLU A 320 10.46 30.17 0.52
N ASP A 321 9.31 29.61 0.99
CA ASP A 321 9.06 29.38 2.43
C ASP A 321 10.05 28.35 3.00
N VAL A 322 10.42 27.36 2.18
CA VAL A 322 11.43 26.34 2.56
C VAL A 322 12.82 26.97 2.63
N THR A 323 13.18 27.76 1.62
CA THR A 323 14.44 28.52 1.61
C THR A 323 14.52 29.47 2.82
N ALA A 324 13.43 30.21 3.10
CA ALA A 324 13.39 31.13 4.25
C ALA A 324 13.62 30.40 5.58
N TRP A 325 13.15 29.17 5.72
CA TRP A 325 13.42 28.37 6.91
C TRP A 325 14.90 27.99 7.05
N PHE A 326 15.58 27.63 5.97
CA PHE A 326 17.03 27.37 6.03
C PHE A 326 17.81 28.66 6.33
N ILE A 327 17.40 29.81 5.78
CA ILE A 327 17.97 31.11 6.11
C ILE A 327 17.74 31.42 7.61
N GLU A 328 16.53 31.12 8.15
CA GLU A 328 16.25 31.27 9.60
C GLU A 328 17.25 30.46 10.47
N MET A 329 17.65 29.25 10.03
CA MET A 329 18.67 28.47 10.76
C MET A 329 20.02 29.17 10.79
N VAL A 330 20.41 29.83 9.69
CA VAL A 330 21.68 30.56 9.60
C VAL A 330 21.61 31.89 10.35
N GLU A 331 20.59 32.71 10.12
CA GLU A 331 20.55 34.07 10.65
C GLU A 331 20.11 34.14 12.12
N LYS A 332 19.08 33.38 12.48
CA LYS A 332 18.48 33.44 13.83
C LYS A 332 19.21 32.55 14.83
N TYR A 333 19.62 31.35 14.39
CA TYR A 333 20.28 30.38 15.25
C TYR A 333 21.81 30.35 15.04
N GLU A 334 22.31 31.12 14.10
CA GLU A 334 23.74 31.28 13.80
C GLU A 334 24.43 29.91 13.53
N LEU A 335 23.73 29.02 12.85
CA LEU A 335 24.25 27.75 12.41
C LEU A 335 24.96 27.91 11.06
N THR A 336 25.96 27.08 10.79
CA THR A 336 26.68 27.08 9.53
C THR A 336 26.24 25.94 8.64
N PRO A 337 25.72 26.18 7.41
CA PRO A 337 25.32 25.11 6.51
C PRO A 337 26.54 24.38 5.95
N SER A 338 26.54 23.05 5.96
CA SER A 338 27.55 22.24 5.24
C SER A 338 26.98 21.78 3.89
N TYR A 339 26.00 20.89 3.92
CA TYR A 339 25.37 20.33 2.73
C TYR A 339 23.86 20.27 2.91
N LEU A 340 23.11 20.47 1.81
CA LEU A 340 21.66 20.17 1.71
C LEU A 340 21.44 19.08 0.67
N PHE A 341 20.77 18.00 1.07
CA PHE A 341 20.52 16.83 0.25
C PHE A 341 19.06 16.77 -0.23
N TYR A 342 18.84 16.37 -1.47
CA TYR A 342 17.52 16.39 -2.08
C TYR A 342 17.32 15.34 -3.17
N ASP A 343 16.06 14.89 -3.38
CA ASP A 343 15.72 14.06 -4.54
C ASP A 343 15.60 14.93 -5.82
N PRO A 344 16.36 14.60 -6.88
CA PRO A 344 16.42 15.42 -8.10
C PRO A 344 15.10 15.50 -8.88
N TYR A 345 14.15 14.58 -8.66
CA TYR A 345 12.91 14.53 -9.46
C TYR A 345 11.93 15.67 -9.18
N THR A 346 12.03 16.36 -8.05
CA THR A 346 11.04 17.37 -7.64
C THR A 346 11.60 18.76 -7.34
N ALA A 347 12.92 18.93 -7.22
CA ALA A 347 13.51 20.04 -6.48
C ALA A 347 14.16 21.17 -7.32
N ILE A 348 14.05 21.20 -8.65
CA ILE A 348 14.85 22.08 -9.53
C ILE A 348 14.75 23.58 -9.15
N TYR A 349 13.57 24.08 -8.84
CA TYR A 349 13.38 25.50 -8.51
C TYR A 349 13.90 25.85 -7.11
N LEU A 350 13.58 25.01 -6.10
CA LEU A 350 14.09 25.19 -4.74
C LEU A 350 15.61 25.22 -4.70
N ILE A 351 16.24 24.31 -5.43
CA ILE A 351 17.70 24.19 -5.40
C ILE A 351 18.39 25.43 -5.99
N LYS A 352 17.88 25.96 -7.08
CA LYS A 352 18.41 27.21 -7.64
C LYS A 352 18.29 28.38 -6.66
N ASP A 353 17.20 28.42 -5.92
CA ASP A 353 16.97 29.46 -4.93
C ASP A 353 17.92 29.28 -3.73
N LEU A 354 18.06 28.09 -3.17
CA LEU A 354 19.01 27.77 -2.11
C LEU A 354 20.46 28.06 -2.53
N GLU A 355 20.87 27.64 -3.73
CA GLU A 355 22.22 27.90 -4.26
C GLU A 355 22.49 29.41 -4.44
N SER A 356 21.45 30.20 -4.81
CA SER A 356 21.58 31.65 -4.91
C SER A 356 21.83 32.32 -3.56
N HIS A 357 21.41 31.67 -2.45
CA HIS A 357 21.66 32.09 -1.07
C HIS A 357 22.94 31.45 -0.48
N GLY A 358 23.73 30.75 -1.30
CA GLY A 358 25.05 30.21 -0.90
C GLY A 358 25.01 28.83 -0.26
N PHE A 359 23.87 28.13 -0.27
CA PHE A 359 23.80 26.75 0.22
C PHE A 359 24.42 25.78 -0.79
N ARG A 360 25.17 24.81 -0.29
CA ARG A 360 25.75 23.73 -1.10
C ARG A 360 24.76 22.57 -1.17
N CYS A 361 24.16 22.37 -2.36
CA CYS A 361 23.11 21.37 -2.58
C CYS A 361 23.66 20.15 -3.33
N GLU A 362 23.31 18.93 -2.88
CA GLU A 362 23.75 17.68 -3.48
C GLU A 362 22.58 16.70 -3.67
N LYS A 363 22.59 15.98 -4.80
CA LYS A 363 21.52 15.07 -5.21
C LYS A 363 21.61 13.73 -4.50
N ILE A 364 20.50 13.26 -3.93
CA ILE A 364 20.32 11.90 -3.44
C ILE A 364 19.27 11.21 -4.30
N TYR A 365 19.68 10.17 -5.02
CA TYR A 365 18.71 9.33 -5.73
C TYR A 365 18.07 8.34 -4.76
N GLN A 366 16.77 8.45 -4.55
CA GLN A 366 16.01 7.64 -3.58
C GLN A 366 15.85 6.18 -4.05
N ASN A 367 16.97 5.47 -4.21
CA ASN A 367 16.98 4.03 -4.53
C ASN A 367 17.46 3.20 -3.33
N SER A 368 17.12 1.91 -3.31
CA SER A 368 17.42 1.00 -2.21
C SER A 368 18.91 0.93 -1.87
N ARG A 369 19.81 1.05 -2.86
CA ARG A 369 21.24 0.97 -2.66
C ARG A 369 21.81 2.14 -1.88
N LEU A 370 21.33 3.37 -2.14
CA LEU A 370 21.77 4.58 -1.43
C LEU A 370 21.07 4.77 -0.09
N LEU A 371 19.76 4.46 -0.04
CA LEU A 371 19.00 4.69 1.18
C LEU A 371 19.20 3.59 2.23
N SER A 372 19.52 2.35 1.85
CA SER A 372 19.65 1.23 2.80
C SER A 372 20.71 1.48 3.90
N PRO A 373 21.94 1.93 3.60
CA PRO A 373 22.92 2.25 4.63
C PRO A 373 22.47 3.40 5.55
N ALA A 374 21.84 4.43 4.99
CA ALA A 374 21.27 5.56 5.75
C ALA A 374 20.18 5.11 6.72
N MET A 375 19.24 4.28 6.26
CA MET A 375 18.18 3.70 7.08
C MET A 375 18.74 2.83 8.21
N GLN A 376 19.73 2.00 7.93
CA GLN A 376 20.37 1.16 8.95
C GLN A 376 21.09 2.00 10.01
N MET A 377 21.77 3.10 9.61
CA MET A 377 22.41 4.04 10.54
C MET A 377 21.35 4.75 11.39
N LEU A 378 20.28 5.27 10.78
CA LEU A 378 19.18 5.93 11.48
C LEU A 378 18.49 4.97 12.48
N GLU A 379 18.22 3.72 12.07
CA GLU A 379 17.66 2.70 12.95
C GLU A 379 18.55 2.44 14.17
N THR A 380 19.86 2.31 13.96
CA THR A 380 20.85 2.11 15.03
C THR A 380 20.86 3.30 15.99
N ASP A 381 20.90 4.54 15.46
CA ASP A 381 20.91 5.76 16.27
C ASP A 381 19.61 5.94 17.07
N LEU A 382 18.47 5.55 16.52
CA LEU A 382 17.20 5.55 17.25
C LEU A 382 17.19 4.52 18.40
N LYS A 383 17.67 3.29 18.15
CA LYS A 383 17.80 2.25 19.18
C LYS A 383 18.75 2.66 20.29
N ASP A 384 19.89 3.25 19.95
CA ASP A 384 20.92 3.70 20.88
C ASP A 384 20.58 5.03 21.55
N LYS A 385 19.41 5.66 21.21
CA LYS A 385 19.01 6.98 21.68
C LYS A 385 20.06 8.09 21.39
N LYS A 386 20.78 7.95 20.27
CA LYS A 386 21.75 8.91 19.76
C LYS A 386 21.13 9.97 18.87
N LEU A 387 19.95 9.70 18.25
CA LEU A 387 19.18 10.73 17.57
C LEU A 387 18.28 11.44 18.57
N ILE A 388 18.55 12.72 18.81
CA ILE A 388 17.79 13.59 19.69
C ILE A 388 16.91 14.49 18.82
N HIS A 389 15.60 14.41 19.01
CA HIS A 389 14.60 15.09 18.16
C HIS A 389 13.51 15.81 18.99
N ASN A 390 13.77 16.12 20.26
CA ASN A 390 12.88 16.84 21.17
C ASN A 390 11.47 16.21 21.26
N SER A 391 11.36 14.89 21.12
CA SER A 391 10.07 14.19 21.06
C SER A 391 9.09 14.82 20.04
N ASN A 392 9.60 15.34 18.92
CA ASN A 392 8.79 16.02 17.90
C ASN A 392 7.69 15.09 17.38
N PRO A 393 6.40 15.38 17.64
CA PRO A 393 5.30 14.46 17.34
C PRO A 393 5.08 14.25 15.84
N LEU A 394 5.37 15.26 15.02
CA LEU A 394 5.28 15.17 13.56
C LEU A 394 6.34 14.20 13.01
N LEU A 395 7.60 14.32 13.46
CA LEU A 395 8.67 13.39 13.06
C LEU A 395 8.39 11.98 13.55
N MET A 396 8.00 11.81 14.81
CA MET A 396 7.69 10.50 15.40
C MET A 396 6.56 9.80 14.63
N TRP A 397 5.51 10.55 14.29
CA TRP A 397 4.40 10.04 13.49
C TRP A 397 4.86 9.64 12.08
N ASN A 398 5.66 10.47 11.39
CA ASN A 398 6.21 10.16 10.07
C ASN A 398 7.09 8.89 10.10
N LEU A 399 8.00 8.77 11.09
CA LEU A 399 8.84 7.58 11.26
C LEU A 399 8.03 6.30 11.51
N SER A 400 6.94 6.38 12.29
CA SER A 400 6.04 5.25 12.52
C SER A 400 5.26 4.81 11.27
N ASN A 401 5.11 5.70 10.29
CA ASN A 401 4.46 5.44 9.02
C ASN A 401 5.40 4.85 7.95
N VAL A 402 6.71 4.80 8.21
CA VAL A 402 7.65 4.19 7.27
C VAL A 402 7.56 2.67 7.36
N GLY A 403 7.23 2.05 6.25
CA GLY A 403 7.41 0.63 6.03
C GLY A 403 8.68 0.36 5.24
N ILE A 404 9.12 -0.88 5.21
CA ILE A 404 10.27 -1.31 4.41
C ILE A 404 9.87 -2.33 3.36
N LYS A 405 10.55 -2.23 2.22
CA LYS A 405 10.61 -3.25 1.19
C LYS A 405 12.07 -3.61 0.98
N GLU A 406 12.38 -4.90 1.00
CA GLU A 406 13.69 -5.39 0.64
C GLU A 406 13.77 -5.70 -0.86
N ASP A 407 14.89 -5.34 -1.49
CA ASP A 407 15.19 -5.79 -2.85
C ASP A 407 15.76 -7.23 -2.83
N GLU A 408 16.05 -7.80 -4.01
CA GLU A 408 16.61 -9.16 -4.12
C GLU A 408 17.99 -9.32 -3.46
N LYS A 409 18.68 -8.20 -3.16
CA LYS A 409 20.00 -8.18 -2.52
C LYS A 409 19.92 -7.88 -1.02
N GLY A 410 18.71 -7.71 -0.48
CA GLY A 410 18.48 -7.39 0.92
C GLY A 410 18.65 -5.90 1.26
N ASN A 411 18.73 -5.00 0.26
CA ASN A 411 18.76 -3.57 0.54
C ASN A 411 17.35 -3.08 0.90
N LEU A 412 17.28 -2.20 1.89
CA LEU A 412 16.05 -1.59 2.36
C LEU A 412 15.63 -0.43 1.47
N GLN A 413 14.35 -0.36 1.16
CA GLN A 413 13.71 0.79 0.53
C GLN A 413 12.54 1.26 1.37
N PRO A 414 12.45 2.56 1.72
CA PRO A 414 11.32 3.08 2.47
C PRO A 414 10.07 3.11 1.59
N ILE A 415 8.95 2.73 2.17
CA ILE A 415 7.63 2.79 1.55
C ILE A 415 6.63 3.31 2.59
N LYS A 416 5.48 3.83 2.14
CA LYS A 416 4.39 4.18 3.06
C LYS A 416 3.80 2.90 3.64
N ALA A 417 3.92 2.71 4.97
CA ALA A 417 3.18 1.67 5.68
C ALA A 417 1.70 2.06 5.68
N ASN A 418 0.78 1.11 5.54
CA ASN A 418 -0.67 1.33 5.70
C ASN A 418 -1.37 2.26 4.69
N GLY A 419 -0.81 2.46 3.46
CA GLY A 419 -1.51 3.13 2.35
C GLY A 419 -1.21 4.62 2.16
N ARG A 420 -1.88 5.26 1.18
CA ARG A 420 -1.60 6.64 0.72
C ARG A 420 -1.84 7.73 1.76
N ASN A 421 -2.72 7.49 2.72
CA ASN A 421 -3.05 8.50 3.73
C ASN A 421 -1.94 8.69 4.76
N ASN A 422 -1.00 7.76 4.87
CA ASN A 422 0.15 7.90 5.75
C ASN A 422 1.26 8.70 5.07
N LYS A 423 1.70 9.75 5.75
CA LYS A 423 2.77 10.62 5.28
C LYS A 423 4.09 10.15 5.86
N ILE A 424 5.13 10.14 5.04
CA ILE A 424 6.51 9.79 5.42
C ILE A 424 7.52 10.87 5.02
N ASP A 425 7.04 12.00 4.49
CA ASP A 425 7.85 13.04 3.85
C ASP A 425 8.89 13.63 4.82
N VAL A 426 8.53 13.87 6.10
CA VAL A 426 9.47 14.33 7.14
C VAL A 426 10.54 13.26 7.45
N ALA A 427 10.13 11.99 7.45
CA ALA A 427 11.07 10.88 7.63
C ALA A 427 11.99 10.75 6.41
N MET A 428 11.47 10.99 5.19
CA MET A 428 12.28 10.98 3.97
C MET A 428 13.31 12.10 3.96
N ALA A 429 12.93 13.33 4.32
CA ALA A 429 13.88 14.43 4.47
C ALA A 429 15.01 14.09 5.46
N LEU A 430 14.68 13.42 6.58
CA LEU A 430 15.69 12.96 7.53
C LEU A 430 16.55 11.82 6.95
N ILE A 431 15.97 10.87 6.22
CA ILE A 431 16.69 9.76 5.57
C ILE A 431 17.65 10.32 4.51
N ASP A 432 17.27 11.35 3.74
CA ASP A 432 18.14 12.01 2.77
C ASP A 432 19.31 12.72 3.46
N ALA A 433 19.08 13.36 4.62
CA ALA A 433 20.17 13.89 5.44
C ALA A 433 21.12 12.78 5.93
N TYR A 434 20.59 11.64 6.37
CA TYR A 434 21.41 10.48 6.75
C TYR A 434 22.15 9.87 5.56
N ALA A 435 21.56 9.85 4.37
CA ALA A 435 22.25 9.40 3.15
C ALA A 435 23.44 10.28 2.83
N GLY A 436 23.28 11.59 2.97
CA GLY A 436 24.36 12.54 2.86
C GLY A 436 25.44 12.38 3.94
N LEU A 437 25.04 12.13 5.19
CA LEU A 437 25.98 11.82 6.27
C LEU A 437 26.83 10.58 5.93
N VAL A 438 26.21 9.52 5.40
CA VAL A 438 26.94 8.31 5.00
C VAL A 438 27.94 8.58 3.88
N LEU A 439 27.57 9.43 2.90
CA LEU A 439 28.44 9.78 1.77
C LEU A 439 29.64 10.63 2.19
N HIS A 440 29.46 11.54 3.14
CA HIS A 440 30.48 12.52 3.57
C HIS A 440 30.87 12.35 5.04
N TYR A 441 30.86 11.12 5.55
CA TYR A 441 30.96 10.82 6.98
C TYR A 441 32.17 11.47 7.65
N ASP A 442 33.38 11.25 7.11
CA ASP A 442 34.64 11.77 7.68
C ASP A 442 34.72 13.30 7.60
N GLU A 443 34.25 13.89 6.50
CA GLU A 443 34.20 15.34 6.31
C GLU A 443 33.30 16.01 7.33
N ILE A 444 32.05 15.52 7.45
CA ILE A 444 31.04 16.09 8.35
C ILE A 444 31.46 15.96 9.82
N LEU A 445 32.03 14.83 10.22
CA LEU A 445 32.55 14.67 11.58
C LEU A 445 33.69 15.64 11.90
N SER A 446 34.51 15.99 10.92
CA SER A 446 35.61 16.92 11.11
C SER A 446 35.16 18.38 11.28
N LEU A 447 33.99 18.75 10.75
CA LEU A 447 33.51 20.15 10.78
C LEU A 447 33.12 20.63 12.19
N ASN A 448 32.68 19.73 13.06
CA ASN A 448 32.24 20.04 14.43
C ASN A 448 33.23 19.55 15.49
N GLN A 449 34.51 19.36 15.09
CA GLN A 449 35.63 19.04 15.99
C GLN A 449 36.29 20.34 16.59
#